data_647183bb338351754d3c4803ab53ed08
#
_entry.id   647183bb338351754d3c4803ab53ed08
#
_cell.length_a   1.000
_cell.length_b   1.000
_cell.length_c   1.000
_cell.angle_alpha   90.00
_cell.angle_beta   90.00
_cell.angle_gamma   90.00
#
_symmetry.space_group_name_H-M   'P 1'
#
loop_
_entity.id
_entity.type
_entity.pdbx_description
1 polymer ?
#
loop_
_entity_poly.entity_id
_entity_poly.type
_entity_poly.pdbx_seq_one_letter_code
_entity_poly.pdbx_strand_id
1 'polypeptide(L)'
;MRLPPLPLNAWLRYDVVRRLVPPEVRTVLEIGCGQGAVGTRLASTYDYLAAEPDDASYATARRRLAALGRGEVRHGLCDDVVEPGRSFDLVCAFEVIEHLPDDEAALREWVQRVRPGGWLLLSTPLSAARYGPWDELVGHYRRYELAEMTALLERVGLVDVTTVGYGAGLGQALEAARDLVGRRRLRATRGRSHAVAPRPDDPVAMAEATSGSGRLLQPPDALGVVTEVLSKPFRVAQRAAPRTGTGLVARARRRLQP
;
A
#
# COMPACT_ATOMS: atom_id res chain seq x y z
N MET A 1 12.85 11.90 -17.54
CA MET A 1 13.22 11.65 -16.12
C MET A 1 12.97 10.18 -15.79
N ARG A 2 13.84 9.52 -15.04
CA ARG A 2 13.61 8.13 -14.61
C ARG A 2 12.74 8.11 -13.35
N LEU A 3 11.71 7.28 -13.35
CA LEU A 3 10.88 7.06 -12.16
C LEU A 3 11.66 6.29 -11.10
N PRO A 4 11.39 6.52 -9.79
CA PRO A 4 12.04 5.78 -8.71
C PRO A 4 11.88 4.26 -8.88
N PRO A 5 12.90 3.46 -8.54
CA PRO A 5 12.81 2.01 -8.67
C PRO A 5 11.74 1.42 -7.75
N LEU A 6 11.14 0.32 -8.16
CA LEU A 6 10.30 -0.51 -7.29
C LEU A 6 11.04 -1.81 -6.94
N PRO A 7 10.96 -2.29 -5.71
CA PRO A 7 11.39 -3.65 -5.38
C PRO A 7 10.55 -4.69 -6.12
N LEU A 8 11.07 -5.91 -6.26
CA LEU A 8 10.41 -6.98 -7.05
C LEU A 8 8.96 -7.21 -6.63
N ASN A 9 8.69 -7.28 -5.33
CA ASN A 9 7.32 -7.47 -4.83
C ASN A 9 6.40 -6.29 -5.20
N ALA A 10 6.91 -5.06 -5.13
CA ALA A 10 6.14 -3.90 -5.52
C ALA A 10 5.87 -3.85 -7.03
N TRP A 11 6.75 -4.40 -7.87
CA TRP A 11 6.46 -4.58 -9.29
C TRP A 11 5.33 -5.59 -9.54
N LEU A 12 5.27 -6.69 -8.77
CA LEU A 12 4.18 -7.66 -8.86
C LEU A 12 2.84 -7.02 -8.49
N ARG A 13 2.81 -6.28 -7.38
CA ARG A 13 1.65 -5.50 -6.93
C ARG A 13 1.23 -4.46 -7.95
N TYR A 14 2.16 -3.63 -8.41
CA TYR A 14 1.88 -2.54 -9.34
C TYR A 14 1.34 -3.03 -10.68
N ASP A 15 1.72 -4.23 -11.15
CA ASP A 15 1.11 -4.83 -12.35
C ASP A 15 -0.39 -5.08 -12.18
N VAL A 16 -0.84 -5.49 -10.98
CA VAL A 16 -2.27 -5.66 -10.67
C VAL A 16 -2.95 -4.30 -10.50
N VAL A 17 -2.36 -3.41 -9.69
CA VAL A 17 -2.87 -2.05 -9.44
C VAL A 17 -3.19 -1.34 -10.76
N ARG A 18 -2.23 -1.22 -11.67
CA ARG A 18 -2.41 -0.49 -12.94
C ARG A 18 -3.49 -1.09 -13.86
N ARG A 19 -3.79 -2.38 -13.71
CA ARG A 19 -4.86 -3.06 -14.48
C ARG A 19 -6.23 -2.88 -13.85
N LEU A 20 -6.28 -2.61 -12.56
CA LEU A 20 -7.53 -2.39 -11.84
C LEU A 20 -7.93 -0.92 -11.75
N VAL A 21 -7.06 0.03 -12.08
CA VAL A 21 -7.45 1.44 -12.18
C VAL A 21 -8.39 1.62 -13.37
N PRO A 22 -9.62 2.10 -13.16
CA PRO A 22 -10.58 2.32 -14.22
C PRO A 22 -10.14 3.45 -15.18
N PRO A 23 -10.47 3.36 -16.47
CA PRO A 23 -10.00 4.32 -17.49
C PRO A 23 -10.58 5.74 -17.32
N GLU A 24 -11.71 5.87 -16.63
CA GLU A 24 -12.36 7.16 -16.36
C GLU A 24 -11.71 7.97 -15.26
N VAL A 25 -10.80 7.39 -14.47
CA VAL A 25 -10.10 8.06 -13.36
C VAL A 25 -9.26 9.22 -13.88
N ARG A 26 -9.37 10.37 -13.22
CA ARG A 26 -8.58 11.59 -13.47
C ARG A 26 -7.88 12.07 -12.20
N THR A 27 -8.58 12.06 -11.07
CA THR A 27 -8.08 12.53 -9.77
C THR A 27 -7.84 11.35 -8.83
N VAL A 28 -6.66 11.33 -8.17
CA VAL A 28 -6.23 10.25 -7.28
C VAL A 28 -5.76 10.80 -5.94
N LEU A 29 -6.28 10.23 -4.86
CA LEU A 29 -5.74 10.40 -3.51
C LEU A 29 -5.06 9.09 -3.09
N GLU A 30 -3.78 9.15 -2.72
CA GLU A 30 -3.06 8.02 -2.10
C GLU A 30 -2.89 8.27 -0.60
N ILE A 31 -3.33 7.33 0.22
CA ILE A 31 -3.21 7.37 1.68
C ILE A 31 -2.02 6.51 2.07
N GLY A 32 -1.05 7.10 2.77
CA GLY A 32 0.19 6.42 3.15
C GLY A 32 1.08 6.11 1.94
N CYS A 33 1.51 7.14 1.19
CA CYS A 33 2.29 6.93 -0.04
C CYS A 33 3.73 6.44 0.21
N GLY A 34 4.17 6.38 1.47
CA GLY A 34 5.53 6.06 1.82
C GLY A 34 6.52 7.01 1.13
N GLN A 35 7.60 6.45 0.59
CA GLN A 35 8.59 7.25 -0.17
C GLN A 35 8.13 7.70 -1.57
N GLY A 36 6.86 7.49 -1.95
CA GLY A 36 6.27 7.95 -3.19
C GLY A 36 6.73 7.23 -4.47
N ALA A 37 7.26 6.01 -4.37
CA ALA A 37 7.73 5.29 -5.56
C ALA A 37 6.57 4.81 -6.46
N VAL A 38 5.43 4.42 -5.90
CA VAL A 38 4.17 4.18 -6.62
C VAL A 38 3.52 5.51 -6.97
N GLY A 39 3.46 6.43 -6.01
CA GLY A 39 2.87 7.76 -6.17
C GLY A 39 3.41 8.54 -7.35
N THR A 40 4.73 8.52 -7.60
CA THR A 40 5.31 9.17 -8.81
C THR A 40 4.83 8.55 -10.12
N ARG A 41 4.50 7.25 -10.15
CA ARG A 41 3.89 6.59 -11.32
C ARG A 41 2.44 7.02 -11.50
N LEU A 42 1.68 7.13 -10.42
CA LEU A 42 0.31 7.66 -10.45
C LEU A 42 0.32 9.14 -10.87
N ALA A 43 1.18 9.97 -10.27
CA ALA A 43 1.31 11.39 -10.60
C ALA A 43 1.74 11.65 -12.04
N SER A 44 2.44 10.71 -12.69
CA SER A 44 2.79 10.85 -14.12
C SER A 44 1.57 10.79 -15.05
N THR A 45 0.44 10.25 -14.57
CA THR A 45 -0.76 10.01 -15.37
C THR A 45 -1.97 10.79 -14.87
N TYR A 46 -2.13 10.92 -13.56
CA TYR A 46 -3.32 11.46 -12.90
C TYR A 46 -3.04 12.80 -12.19
N ASP A 47 -4.07 13.56 -11.90
CA ASP A 47 -4.03 14.63 -10.90
C ASP A 47 -3.95 13.96 -9.52
N TYR A 48 -2.78 14.04 -8.90
CA TYR A 48 -2.39 13.20 -7.77
C TYR A 48 -2.13 14.03 -6.52
N LEU A 49 -2.78 13.63 -5.44
CA LEU A 49 -2.51 14.07 -4.07
C LEU A 49 -2.20 12.84 -3.19
N ALA A 50 -1.28 12.99 -2.26
CA ALA A 50 -1.04 11.99 -1.23
C ALA A 50 -0.99 12.59 0.18
N ALA A 51 -1.35 11.78 1.17
CA ALA A 51 -1.12 12.00 2.60
C ALA A 51 -0.05 11.02 3.09
N GLU A 52 0.96 11.52 3.83
CA GLU A 52 2.02 10.69 4.40
C GLU A 52 2.42 11.22 5.77
N PRO A 53 2.17 10.48 6.86
CA PRO A 53 2.47 10.95 8.21
C PRO A 53 3.93 10.76 8.65
N ASP A 54 4.72 9.83 8.07
CA ASP A 54 6.12 9.65 8.45
C ASP A 54 7.03 10.72 7.82
N ASP A 55 7.71 11.49 8.65
CA ASP A 55 8.58 12.61 8.26
C ASP A 55 9.58 12.24 7.17
N ALA A 56 10.29 11.13 7.32
CA ALA A 56 11.36 10.72 6.41
C ALA A 56 10.81 10.23 5.07
N SER A 57 9.69 9.54 5.08
CA SER A 57 8.97 9.08 3.88
C SER A 57 8.38 10.27 3.14
N TYR A 58 7.69 11.17 3.85
CA TYR A 58 7.17 12.43 3.31
C TYR A 58 8.27 13.25 2.63
N ALA A 59 9.39 13.51 3.33
CA ALA A 59 10.49 14.30 2.76
C ALA A 59 11.03 13.67 1.46
N THR A 60 11.06 12.34 1.38
CA THR A 60 11.50 11.62 0.18
C THR A 60 10.47 11.69 -0.94
N ALA A 61 9.19 11.45 -0.62
CA ALA A 61 8.09 11.55 -1.59
C ALA A 61 7.99 12.97 -2.18
N ARG A 62 8.10 13.99 -1.33
CA ARG A 62 8.09 15.39 -1.75
C ARG A 62 9.20 15.70 -2.76
N ARG A 63 10.44 15.27 -2.48
CA ARG A 63 11.56 15.46 -3.43
C ARG A 63 11.30 14.76 -4.76
N ARG A 64 10.75 13.54 -4.74
CA ARG A 64 10.46 12.76 -5.94
C ARG A 64 9.36 13.39 -6.80
N LEU A 65 8.27 13.86 -6.18
CA LEU A 65 7.18 14.55 -6.88
C LEU A 65 7.63 15.92 -7.40
N ALA A 66 8.38 16.69 -6.61
CA ALA A 66 8.96 17.96 -7.05
C ALA A 66 9.89 17.76 -8.27
N ALA A 67 10.73 16.73 -8.26
CA ALA A 67 11.57 16.39 -9.40
C ALA A 67 10.76 15.93 -10.62
N LEU A 68 9.59 15.30 -10.43
CA LEU A 68 8.66 14.95 -11.51
C LEU A 68 7.95 16.21 -12.07
N GLY A 69 7.83 17.27 -11.27
CA GLY A 69 7.09 18.49 -11.62
C GLY A 69 5.56 18.30 -11.62
N ARG A 70 5.04 17.23 -11.01
CA ARG A 70 3.62 16.87 -10.99
C ARG A 70 3.25 16.13 -9.72
N GLY A 71 1.99 16.32 -9.26
CA GLY A 71 1.45 15.73 -8.05
C GLY A 71 1.92 16.45 -6.79
N GLU A 72 1.22 16.20 -5.70
CA GLU A 72 1.44 16.79 -4.39
C GLU A 72 1.47 15.70 -3.33
N VAL A 73 2.29 15.86 -2.30
CA VAL A 73 2.20 15.10 -1.06
C VAL A 73 2.12 16.07 0.11
N ARG A 74 1.22 15.79 1.04
CA ARG A 74 1.04 16.56 2.27
C ARG A 74 1.47 15.74 3.48
N HIS A 75 2.07 16.40 4.46
CA HIS A 75 2.56 15.76 5.67
C HIS A 75 1.44 15.68 6.70
N GLY A 76 1.02 14.48 7.06
CA GLY A 76 -0.02 14.20 8.04
C GLY A 76 -0.94 13.05 7.64
N LEU A 77 -1.93 12.79 8.48
CA LEU A 77 -3.01 11.85 8.19
C LEU A 77 -3.98 12.44 7.15
N CYS A 78 -4.75 11.58 6.51
CA CYS A 78 -5.65 11.97 5.44
C CYS A 78 -6.61 13.10 5.86
N ASP A 79 -7.25 12.98 7.01
CA ASP A 79 -8.24 13.94 7.49
C ASP A 79 -7.63 15.27 7.93
N ASP A 80 -6.35 15.29 8.32
CA ASP A 80 -5.64 16.53 8.68
C ASP A 80 -5.24 17.36 7.46
N VAL A 81 -5.00 16.70 6.32
CA VAL A 81 -4.34 17.33 5.17
C VAL A 81 -5.21 17.42 3.91
N VAL A 82 -6.36 16.74 3.89
CA VAL A 82 -7.33 16.81 2.79
C VAL A 82 -8.53 17.62 3.24
N GLU A 83 -8.82 18.70 2.53
CA GLU A 83 -9.90 19.63 2.85
C GLU A 83 -11.24 18.89 3.02
N PRO A 84 -12.07 19.27 4.02
CA PRO A 84 -13.40 18.69 4.20
C PRO A 84 -14.25 18.80 2.91
N GLY A 85 -14.94 17.73 2.54
CA GLY A 85 -15.78 17.66 1.34
C GLY A 85 -15.01 17.45 0.02
N ARG A 86 -13.69 17.53 0.01
CA ARG A 86 -12.91 17.17 -1.18
C ARG A 86 -13.00 15.68 -1.44
N SER A 87 -13.31 15.29 -2.66
CA SER A 87 -13.43 13.90 -3.07
C SER A 87 -12.71 13.64 -4.40
N PHE A 88 -12.41 12.37 -4.68
CA PHE A 88 -11.55 11.94 -5.79
C PHE A 88 -12.23 10.83 -6.60
N ASP A 89 -11.84 10.68 -7.87
CA ASP A 89 -12.27 9.55 -8.70
C ASP A 89 -11.78 8.23 -8.14
N LEU A 90 -10.55 8.23 -7.61
CA LEU A 90 -9.90 7.08 -7.00
C LEU A 90 -9.25 7.49 -5.67
N VAL A 91 -9.58 6.77 -4.61
CA VAL A 91 -8.79 6.75 -3.37
C VAL A 91 -8.04 5.43 -3.30
N CYS A 92 -6.77 5.47 -2.99
CA CYS A 92 -5.97 4.24 -2.86
C CYS A 92 -5.09 4.24 -1.61
N ALA A 93 -4.83 3.04 -1.08
CA ALA A 93 -3.89 2.81 0.01
C ALA A 93 -3.17 1.47 -0.22
N PHE A 94 -1.85 1.49 -0.23
CA PHE A 94 -1.06 0.31 -0.56
C PHE A 94 -0.18 -0.10 0.61
N GLU A 95 -0.47 -1.27 1.21
CA GLU A 95 0.20 -1.79 2.42
C GLU A 95 0.07 -0.81 3.59
N VAL A 96 -1.17 -0.42 3.90
CA VAL A 96 -1.51 0.51 4.99
C VAL A 96 -2.52 -0.09 5.94
N ILE A 97 -3.61 -0.68 5.43
CA ILE A 97 -4.77 -1.11 6.25
C ILE A 97 -4.40 -2.19 7.27
N GLU A 98 -3.41 -3.03 6.99
CA GLU A 98 -2.91 -4.06 7.90
C GLU A 98 -2.20 -3.50 9.13
N HIS A 99 -1.79 -2.24 9.09
CA HIS A 99 -1.18 -1.52 10.20
C HIS A 99 -2.18 -0.81 11.11
N LEU A 100 -3.46 -0.84 10.76
CA LEU A 100 -4.49 -0.14 11.53
C LEU A 100 -5.22 -1.10 12.46
N PRO A 101 -5.40 -0.75 13.75
CA PRO A 101 -6.11 -1.60 14.69
C PRO A 101 -7.60 -1.73 14.35
N ASP A 102 -8.24 -0.64 13.89
CA ASP A 102 -9.62 -0.58 13.43
C ASP A 102 -9.66 -0.26 11.92
N ASP A 103 -9.60 -1.32 11.12
CA ASP A 103 -9.61 -1.25 9.66
C ASP A 103 -10.96 -0.82 9.09
N GLU A 104 -12.06 -1.18 9.75
CA GLU A 104 -13.40 -0.81 9.32
C GLU A 104 -13.66 0.68 9.53
N ALA A 105 -13.23 1.26 10.65
CA ALA A 105 -13.33 2.71 10.90
C ALA A 105 -12.51 3.49 9.88
N ALA A 106 -11.27 3.09 9.62
CA ALA A 106 -10.42 3.71 8.62
C ALA A 106 -11.03 3.66 7.21
N LEU A 107 -11.60 2.52 6.82
CA LEU A 107 -12.28 2.39 5.52
C LEU A 107 -13.50 3.29 5.41
N ARG A 108 -14.31 3.43 6.48
CA ARG A 108 -15.46 4.34 6.49
C ARG A 108 -15.02 5.79 6.26
N GLU A 109 -13.91 6.21 6.86
CA GLU A 109 -13.30 7.51 6.66
C GLU A 109 -12.82 7.68 5.20
N TRP A 110 -12.05 6.72 4.68
CA TRP A 110 -11.50 6.80 3.33
C TRP A 110 -12.58 6.79 2.24
N VAL A 111 -13.68 6.06 2.45
CA VAL A 111 -14.84 6.05 1.53
C VAL A 111 -15.46 7.42 1.40
N GLN A 112 -15.42 8.28 2.43
CA GLN A 112 -15.93 9.66 2.32
C GLN A 112 -15.12 10.49 1.33
N ARG A 113 -13.85 10.15 1.11
CA ARG A 113 -12.98 10.82 0.13
C ARG A 113 -13.16 10.31 -1.30
N VAL A 114 -13.85 9.21 -1.51
CA VAL A 114 -14.24 8.71 -2.84
C VAL A 114 -15.50 9.46 -3.28
N ARG A 115 -15.53 10.06 -4.47
CA ARG A 115 -16.77 10.67 -4.98
C ARG A 115 -17.88 9.61 -5.20
N PRO A 116 -19.17 9.98 -5.20
CA PRO A 116 -20.22 9.06 -5.60
C PRO A 116 -19.92 8.44 -6.98
N GLY A 117 -20.00 7.11 -7.09
CA GLY A 117 -19.63 6.37 -8.30
C GLY A 117 -18.13 6.24 -8.57
N GLY A 118 -17.26 6.81 -7.70
CA GLY A 118 -15.81 6.65 -7.74
C GLY A 118 -15.34 5.33 -7.13
N TRP A 119 -14.03 5.17 -6.99
CA TRP A 119 -13.40 3.89 -6.67
C TRP A 119 -12.47 3.97 -5.46
N LEU A 120 -12.44 2.89 -4.68
CA LEU A 120 -11.41 2.60 -3.68
C LEU A 120 -10.52 1.47 -4.21
N LEU A 121 -9.20 1.58 -4.07
CA LEU A 121 -8.22 0.58 -4.49
C LEU A 121 -7.21 0.34 -3.37
N LEU A 122 -7.16 -0.87 -2.84
CA LEU A 122 -6.30 -1.24 -1.73
C LEU A 122 -5.32 -2.33 -2.12
N SER A 123 -4.18 -2.38 -1.46
CA SER A 123 -3.36 -3.60 -1.40
C SER A 123 -2.95 -3.91 0.03
N THR A 124 -2.80 -5.20 0.33
CA THR A 124 -2.42 -5.70 1.65
C THR A 124 -1.84 -7.12 1.54
N PRO A 125 -1.09 -7.61 2.54
CA PRO A 125 -0.65 -9.00 2.59
C PRO A 125 -1.82 -9.98 2.58
N LEU A 126 -1.68 -11.06 1.78
CA LEU A 126 -2.66 -12.13 1.64
C LEU A 126 -2.35 -13.27 2.60
N SER A 127 -3.42 -13.93 3.08
CA SER A 127 -3.47 -15.14 3.88
C SER A 127 -3.02 -14.99 5.34
N ALA A 128 -4.02 -15.03 6.24
CA ALA A 128 -3.81 -15.00 7.69
C ALA A 128 -2.92 -16.16 8.17
N ALA A 129 -3.00 -17.33 7.54
CA ALA A 129 -2.14 -18.48 7.85
C ALA A 129 -0.64 -18.24 7.57
N ARG A 130 -0.30 -17.20 6.83
CA ARG A 130 1.08 -16.81 6.49
C ARG A 130 1.62 -15.68 7.38
N TYR A 131 0.86 -15.25 8.39
CA TYR A 131 1.33 -14.27 9.36
C TYR A 131 2.59 -14.77 10.05
N GLY A 132 3.67 -14.00 10.03
CA GLY A 132 4.99 -14.47 10.44
C GLY A 132 5.88 -13.38 11.05
N PRO A 133 7.15 -13.74 11.31
CA PRO A 133 8.13 -12.87 11.96
C PRO A 133 8.37 -11.54 11.26
N TRP A 134 8.15 -11.47 9.95
CA TRP A 134 8.22 -10.21 9.23
C TRP A 134 7.05 -9.30 9.60
N ASP A 135 5.82 -9.84 9.67
CA ASP A 135 4.63 -9.08 10.04
C ASP A 135 4.76 -8.47 11.44
N GLU A 136 5.24 -9.28 12.42
CA GLU A 136 5.54 -8.80 13.78
C GLU A 136 6.56 -7.65 13.75
N LEU A 137 7.64 -7.82 12.98
CA LEU A 137 8.72 -6.83 12.89
C LEU A 137 8.26 -5.49 12.33
N VAL A 138 7.34 -5.51 11.36
CA VAL A 138 6.86 -4.30 10.69
C VAL A 138 5.54 -3.78 11.26
N GLY A 139 5.00 -4.42 12.31
CA GLY A 139 3.82 -3.97 13.04
C GLY A 139 2.50 -4.20 12.31
N HIS A 140 2.38 -5.30 11.56
CA HIS A 140 1.08 -5.71 11.02
C HIS A 140 0.20 -6.24 12.16
N TYR A 141 -1.06 -5.83 12.18
CA TYR A 141 -2.06 -6.43 13.07
C TYR A 141 -2.61 -7.72 12.46
N ARG A 142 -2.72 -7.79 11.13
CA ARG A 142 -3.40 -8.87 10.42
C ARG A 142 -2.95 -9.00 8.98
N ARG A 143 -3.35 -10.11 8.36
CA ARG A 143 -3.41 -10.34 6.92
C ARG A 143 -4.84 -10.72 6.55
N TYR A 144 -5.22 -10.60 5.31
CA TYR A 144 -6.59 -10.81 4.84
C TYR A 144 -6.68 -11.98 3.87
N GLU A 145 -7.79 -12.72 3.95
CA GLU A 145 -8.22 -13.60 2.86
C GLU A 145 -9.03 -12.79 1.83
N LEU A 146 -9.10 -13.29 0.57
CA LEU A 146 -9.85 -12.59 -0.50
C LEU A 146 -11.33 -12.38 -0.12
N ALA A 147 -11.94 -13.40 0.47
CA ALA A 147 -13.34 -13.34 0.90
C ALA A 147 -13.56 -12.36 2.07
N GLU A 148 -12.64 -12.32 3.03
CA GLU A 148 -12.69 -11.40 4.17
C GLU A 148 -12.60 -9.94 3.71
N MET A 149 -11.65 -9.64 2.81
CA MET A 149 -11.52 -8.31 2.22
C MET A 149 -12.78 -7.91 1.44
N THR A 150 -13.36 -8.84 0.66
CA THR A 150 -14.62 -8.60 -0.04
C THR A 150 -15.73 -8.23 0.95
N ALA A 151 -15.94 -9.05 1.98
CA ALA A 151 -16.97 -8.81 3.00
C ALA A 151 -16.73 -7.50 3.77
N LEU A 152 -15.47 -7.16 4.08
CA LEU A 152 -15.11 -5.91 4.75
C LEU A 152 -15.51 -4.68 3.90
N LEU A 153 -15.19 -4.70 2.61
CA LEU A 153 -15.53 -3.60 1.69
C LEU A 153 -17.05 -3.46 1.49
N GLU A 154 -17.77 -4.57 1.44
CA GLU A 154 -19.24 -4.56 1.36
C GLU A 154 -19.88 -4.03 2.66
N ARG A 155 -19.36 -4.37 3.84
CA ARG A 155 -19.84 -3.85 5.13
C ARG A 155 -19.72 -2.33 5.25
N VAL A 156 -18.70 -1.72 4.63
CA VAL A 156 -18.55 -0.27 4.60
C VAL A 156 -19.36 0.40 3.48
N GLY A 157 -20.25 -0.35 2.80
CA GLY A 157 -21.22 0.16 1.83
C GLY A 157 -20.71 0.26 0.38
N LEU A 158 -19.55 -0.29 0.09
CA LEU A 158 -19.01 -0.36 -1.27
C LEU A 158 -19.67 -1.51 -2.06
N VAL A 159 -19.64 -1.38 -3.39
CA VAL A 159 -20.19 -2.35 -4.36
C VAL A 159 -19.16 -2.65 -5.45
N ASP A 160 -19.49 -3.55 -6.36
CA ASP A 160 -18.62 -3.93 -7.49
C ASP A 160 -17.22 -4.37 -7.05
N VAL A 161 -17.16 -5.13 -5.93
CA VAL A 161 -15.90 -5.54 -5.32
C VAL A 161 -15.18 -6.56 -6.21
N THR A 162 -13.93 -6.29 -6.48
CA THR A 162 -13.02 -7.19 -7.20
C THR A 162 -11.75 -7.39 -6.38
N THR A 163 -11.40 -8.63 -6.07
CA THR A 163 -10.17 -8.98 -5.35
C THR A 163 -9.26 -9.84 -6.22
N VAL A 164 -7.96 -9.53 -6.25
CA VAL A 164 -6.96 -10.23 -7.06
C VAL A 164 -5.71 -10.47 -6.21
N GLY A 165 -5.30 -11.74 -6.10
CA GLY A 165 -4.03 -12.10 -5.49
C GLY A 165 -2.85 -11.81 -6.41
N TYR A 166 -1.69 -11.52 -5.82
CA TYR A 166 -0.43 -11.34 -6.54
C TYR A 166 0.74 -11.97 -5.78
N GLY A 167 1.86 -12.18 -6.49
CA GLY A 167 3.09 -12.66 -5.86
C GLY A 167 3.18 -14.18 -5.73
N ALA A 168 2.42 -14.96 -6.50
CA ALA A 168 2.63 -16.40 -6.61
C ALA A 168 4.06 -16.71 -7.11
N GLY A 169 4.69 -17.74 -6.56
CA GLY A 169 6.07 -18.13 -6.88
C GLY A 169 7.10 -17.16 -6.32
N LEU A 170 7.50 -16.14 -7.09
CA LEU A 170 8.53 -15.19 -6.67
C LEU A 170 8.20 -14.46 -5.35
N GLY A 171 6.95 -14.03 -5.18
CA GLY A 171 6.51 -13.38 -3.93
C GLY A 171 6.70 -14.28 -2.72
N GLN A 172 6.40 -15.57 -2.84
CA GLN A 172 6.59 -16.56 -1.78
C GLN A 172 8.06 -16.74 -1.40
N ALA A 173 8.95 -16.79 -2.39
CA ALA A 173 10.40 -16.86 -2.14
C ALA A 173 10.91 -15.59 -1.44
N LEU A 174 10.45 -14.41 -1.87
CA LEU A 174 10.79 -13.12 -1.24
C LEU A 174 10.23 -13.01 0.19
N GLU A 175 9.05 -13.56 0.45
CA GLU A 175 8.45 -13.59 1.78
C GLU A 175 9.26 -14.49 2.72
N ALA A 176 9.64 -15.70 2.30
CA ALA A 176 10.48 -16.59 3.08
C ALA A 176 11.83 -15.94 3.44
N ALA A 177 12.43 -15.20 2.50
CA ALA A 177 13.67 -14.44 2.76
C ALA A 177 13.45 -13.32 3.80
N ARG A 178 12.33 -12.59 3.72
CA ARG A 178 11.96 -11.56 4.70
C ARG A 178 11.71 -12.13 6.08
N ASP A 179 11.05 -13.27 6.18
CA ASP A 179 10.81 -13.96 7.45
C ASP A 179 12.12 -14.38 8.13
N LEU A 180 13.11 -14.83 7.35
CA LEU A 180 14.42 -15.13 7.89
C LEU A 180 15.10 -13.88 8.48
N VAL A 181 15.00 -12.74 7.80
CA VAL A 181 15.50 -11.44 8.30
C VAL A 181 14.72 -11.02 9.55
N GLY A 182 13.37 -11.14 9.53
CA GLY A 182 12.49 -10.86 10.64
C GLY A 182 12.89 -11.65 11.89
N ARG A 183 13.02 -12.98 11.77
CA ARG A 183 13.48 -13.85 12.87
C ARG A 183 14.83 -13.42 13.47
N ARG A 184 15.79 -13.09 12.61
CA ARG A 184 17.12 -12.64 13.08
C ARG A 184 17.05 -11.32 13.85
N ARG A 185 16.27 -10.35 13.34
CA ARG A 185 16.10 -9.04 13.98
C ARG A 185 15.33 -9.14 15.29
N LEU A 186 14.22 -9.86 15.34
CA LEU A 186 13.44 -10.08 16.56
C LEU A 186 14.26 -10.77 17.66
N ARG A 187 15.13 -11.74 17.29
CA ARG A 187 16.06 -12.35 18.25
C ARG A 187 17.08 -11.36 18.79
N ALA A 188 17.61 -10.48 17.95
CA ALA A 188 18.58 -9.46 18.35
C ALA A 188 17.97 -8.38 19.25
N THR A 189 16.68 -8.08 19.11
CA THR A 189 15.98 -7.08 19.94
C THR A 189 15.46 -7.66 21.27
N ARG A 190 15.13 -8.95 21.34
CA ARG A 190 14.72 -9.61 22.61
C ARG A 190 15.80 -9.56 23.70
N GLY A 191 17.05 -9.27 23.34
CA GLY A 191 18.17 -9.07 24.28
C GLY A 191 18.45 -7.60 24.66
N ARG A 192 17.76 -6.64 24.05
CA ARG A 192 17.91 -5.20 24.31
C ARG A 192 16.56 -4.65 24.76
N SER A 193 16.49 -4.28 26.03
CA SER A 193 15.29 -3.82 26.70
C SER A 193 14.52 -2.70 25.98
N HIS A 194 13.18 -2.82 25.97
CA HIS A 194 12.20 -1.74 26.09
C HIS A 194 12.29 -0.57 25.09
N ALA A 195 12.23 -0.85 23.79
CA ALA A 195 11.51 0.07 22.94
C ALA A 195 10.01 -0.10 23.29
N VAL A 196 9.40 0.91 23.89
CA VAL A 196 7.96 0.94 24.15
C VAL A 196 7.30 0.79 22.78
N ALA A 197 6.51 -0.27 22.58
CA ALA A 197 5.70 -0.39 21.39
C ALA A 197 4.86 0.88 21.24
N PRO A 198 4.74 1.46 20.03
CA PRO A 198 3.93 2.64 19.85
C PRO A 198 2.51 2.34 20.35
N ARG A 199 1.87 3.34 20.95
CA ARG A 199 0.51 3.17 21.44
C ARG A 199 -0.42 2.88 20.26
N PRO A 200 -1.32 1.88 20.38
CA PRO A 200 -2.25 1.54 19.27
C PRO A 200 -3.19 2.69 18.89
N ASP A 201 -3.34 3.67 19.75
CA ASP A 201 -4.18 4.85 19.60
C ASP A 201 -3.46 6.07 18.98
N ASP A 202 -2.16 5.95 18.66
CA ASP A 202 -1.39 6.99 17.97
C ASP A 202 -1.02 6.55 16.54
N PRO A 203 -1.83 6.92 15.54
CA PRO A 203 -1.60 6.50 14.15
C PRO A 203 -0.33 7.12 13.53
N VAL A 204 0.14 8.27 14.02
CA VAL A 204 1.39 8.89 13.55
C VAL A 204 2.58 8.09 14.08
N ALA A 205 2.62 7.81 15.39
CA ALA A 205 3.67 6.98 15.98
C ALA A 205 3.70 5.56 15.38
N MET A 206 2.53 5.00 15.03
CA MET A 206 2.43 3.74 14.31
C MET A 206 3.03 3.83 12.90
N ALA A 207 2.71 4.89 12.14
CA ALA A 207 3.27 5.11 10.81
C ALA A 207 4.80 5.27 10.86
N GLU A 208 5.33 6.02 11.80
CA GLU A 208 6.78 6.17 12.01
C GLU A 208 7.46 4.84 12.33
N ALA A 209 6.87 4.02 13.21
CA ALA A 209 7.41 2.73 13.60
C ALA A 209 7.40 1.72 12.44
N THR A 210 6.41 1.76 11.56
CA THR A 210 6.19 0.79 10.48
C THR A 210 6.83 1.20 9.15
N SER A 211 6.97 2.50 8.88
CA SER A 211 7.55 3.05 7.63
C SER A 211 8.99 2.62 7.36
N GLY A 212 9.72 2.19 8.40
CA GLY A 212 11.08 1.68 8.30
C GLY A 212 11.24 0.48 7.35
N SER A 213 10.19 -0.32 7.19
CA SER A 213 10.18 -1.51 6.31
C SER A 213 10.28 -1.14 4.83
N GLY A 214 9.56 -0.12 4.40
CA GLY A 214 9.59 0.38 3.02
C GLY A 214 10.98 0.93 2.64
N ARG A 215 11.66 1.58 3.58
CA ARG A 215 13.03 2.09 3.38
C ARG A 215 14.06 0.98 3.21
N LEU A 216 13.94 -0.10 3.98
CA LEU A 216 14.87 -1.23 3.94
C LEU A 216 14.82 -2.02 2.62
N LEU A 217 13.68 -2.03 1.96
CA LEU A 217 13.46 -2.83 0.74
C LEU A 217 13.62 -2.00 -0.54
N GLN A 218 13.81 -0.69 -0.44
CA GLN A 218 13.96 0.17 -1.60
C GLN A 218 15.28 -0.12 -2.32
N PRO A 219 15.28 -0.56 -3.59
CA PRO A 219 16.50 -0.78 -4.34
C PRO A 219 17.16 0.57 -4.67
N PRO A 220 18.50 0.60 -4.81
CA PRO A 220 19.21 1.76 -5.35
C PRO A 220 18.70 2.10 -6.76
N ASP A 221 18.75 3.39 -7.12
CA ASP A 221 18.25 3.88 -8.42
C ASP A 221 18.90 3.18 -9.62
N ALA A 222 20.16 2.78 -9.49
CA ALA A 222 20.90 2.03 -10.51
C ALA A 222 20.27 0.65 -10.82
N LEU A 223 19.58 0.04 -9.86
CA LEU A 223 18.95 -1.29 -10.01
C LEU A 223 17.50 -1.23 -10.51
N GLY A 224 16.95 -0.05 -10.76
CA GLY A 224 15.55 0.11 -11.15
C GLY A 224 15.17 -0.65 -12.42
N VAL A 225 16.01 -0.57 -13.46
CA VAL A 225 15.79 -1.32 -14.70
C VAL A 225 15.92 -2.83 -14.47
N VAL A 226 16.89 -3.23 -13.64
CA VAL A 226 17.13 -4.66 -13.34
C VAL A 226 15.91 -5.27 -12.63
N THR A 227 15.39 -4.61 -11.58
CA THR A 227 14.21 -5.11 -10.86
C THR A 227 12.97 -5.14 -11.74
N GLU A 228 12.81 -4.15 -12.62
CA GLU A 228 11.72 -4.12 -13.59
C GLU A 228 11.79 -5.30 -14.56
N VAL A 229 12.95 -5.51 -15.19
CA VAL A 229 13.14 -6.59 -16.17
C VAL A 229 12.98 -7.95 -15.53
N LEU A 230 13.63 -8.18 -14.39
CA LEU A 230 13.54 -9.45 -13.66
C LEU A 230 12.12 -9.79 -13.19
N SER A 231 11.29 -8.78 -12.92
CA SER A 231 9.89 -9.02 -12.51
C SER A 231 8.96 -9.38 -13.67
N LYS A 232 9.32 -9.08 -14.95
CA LYS A 232 8.42 -9.24 -16.11
C LYS A 232 7.83 -10.65 -16.25
N PRO A 233 8.61 -11.74 -16.26
CA PRO A 233 8.04 -13.08 -16.43
C PRO A 233 7.05 -13.44 -15.30
N PHE A 234 7.36 -13.04 -14.07
CA PHE A 234 6.49 -13.30 -12.92
C PHE A 234 5.20 -12.47 -12.94
N ARG A 235 5.26 -11.22 -13.45
CA ARG A 235 4.06 -10.38 -13.66
C ARG A 235 3.12 -11.00 -14.70
N VAL A 236 3.66 -11.66 -15.71
CA VAL A 236 2.84 -12.39 -16.69
C VAL A 236 2.27 -13.66 -16.07
N ALA A 237 3.13 -14.47 -15.43
CA ALA A 237 2.74 -15.75 -14.84
C ALA A 237 1.65 -15.62 -13.75
N GLN A 238 1.73 -14.59 -12.88
CA GLN A 238 0.73 -14.39 -11.81
C GLN A 238 -0.70 -14.14 -12.35
N ARG A 239 -0.85 -13.72 -13.61
CA ARG A 239 -2.17 -13.48 -14.23
C ARG A 239 -2.95 -14.78 -14.44
N ALA A 240 -2.26 -15.91 -14.53
CA ALA A 240 -2.88 -17.24 -14.65
C ALA A 240 -3.45 -17.76 -13.32
N ALA A 241 -3.02 -17.19 -12.18
CA ALA A 241 -3.45 -17.63 -10.85
C ALA A 241 -3.90 -16.44 -9.97
N PRO A 242 -4.98 -15.73 -10.34
CA PRO A 242 -5.38 -14.46 -9.71
C PRO A 242 -5.94 -14.58 -8.29
N ARG A 243 -6.01 -15.80 -7.75
CA ARG A 243 -6.50 -16.09 -6.40
C ARG A 243 -5.41 -16.52 -5.43
N THR A 244 -4.16 -16.54 -5.88
CA THR A 244 -3.03 -17.05 -5.09
C THR A 244 -1.94 -16.00 -4.98
N GLY A 245 -1.08 -16.14 -3.97
CA GLY A 245 0.09 -15.29 -3.82
C GLY A 245 0.39 -14.90 -2.39
N THR A 246 1.14 -13.82 -2.23
CA THR A 246 1.55 -13.27 -0.92
C THR A 246 0.90 -11.94 -0.59
N GLY A 247 0.22 -11.34 -1.55
CA GLY A 247 -0.56 -10.13 -1.36
C GLY A 247 -1.83 -10.14 -2.21
N LEU A 248 -2.75 -9.27 -1.87
CA LEU A 248 -3.97 -9.02 -2.63
C LEU A 248 -4.07 -7.54 -3.02
N VAL A 249 -4.78 -7.29 -4.11
CA VAL A 249 -5.29 -5.96 -4.47
C VAL A 249 -6.80 -6.06 -4.54
N ALA A 250 -7.49 -5.14 -3.88
CA ALA A 250 -8.94 -5.05 -3.88
C ALA A 250 -9.38 -3.72 -4.49
N ARG A 251 -10.35 -3.76 -5.39
CA ARG A 251 -11.03 -2.58 -5.94
C ARG A 251 -12.51 -2.68 -5.61
N ALA A 252 -13.10 -1.55 -5.19
CA ALA A 252 -14.53 -1.47 -4.92
C ALA A 252 -15.06 -0.09 -5.32
N ARG A 253 -16.35 0.03 -5.59
CA ARG A 253 -17.00 1.24 -6.05
C ARG A 253 -17.87 1.86 -4.96
N ARG A 254 -17.79 3.18 -4.77
CA ARG A 254 -18.76 3.90 -3.95
C ARG A 254 -20.08 4.01 -4.73
N ARG A 255 -21.20 3.67 -4.07
CA ARG A 255 -22.53 3.81 -4.68
C ARG A 255 -22.76 5.23 -5.18
N LEU A 256 -23.49 5.35 -6.27
CA LEU A 256 -24.08 6.63 -6.67
C LEU A 256 -25.06 7.03 -5.57
N GLN A 257 -25.01 8.28 -5.17
CA GLN A 257 -26.09 8.83 -4.35
C GLN A 257 -27.31 9.04 -5.25
N PRO A 258 -28.53 8.67 -4.78
CA PRO A 258 -29.74 8.87 -5.55
C PRO A 258 -30.01 10.35 -5.84
#